data_864a7c76382acd944dd6598f7d35086d
#
_entry.id   864a7c76382acd944dd6598f7d35086d
#
_cell.length_a   1.000
_cell.length_b   1.000
_cell.length_c   1.000
_cell.angle_alpha   90.00
_cell.angle_beta   90.00
_cell.angle_gamma   90.00
#
_symmetry.space_group_name_H-M   'P 1'
#
loop_
_entity.id
_entity.type
_entity.pdbx_description
1 polymer ?
#
loop_
_entity_poly.entity_id
_entity_poly.type
_entity_poly.pdbx_seq_one_letter_code
_entity_poly.pdbx_strand_id
1 'polypeptide(L)'
;NLPKLPNSLTVLLCYNNNISILPELPHSLITLYCWCNKISKLPELPNLLTNLLCYNNKISSLPKLPDNLEKLSCSNNNIKELPELPEHITHIVCKSNLLIKIPKLPISNKLIYLDCSRNNLAELPRGISTIEKVIYSRNPIYKKIRKLSYLELYDINNK
;
A
#
# COMPACT_ATOMS: atom_id res chain seq x y z
N ASN A 1 -7.83 -6.74 -23.13
CA ASN A 1 -6.40 -6.90 -22.82
C ASN A 1 -5.60 -5.85 -23.56
N LEU A 2 -4.53 -5.35 -22.94
CA LEU A 2 -3.56 -4.48 -23.60
C LEU A 2 -2.70 -5.30 -24.56
N PRO A 3 -2.22 -4.70 -25.68
CA PRO A 3 -1.21 -5.32 -26.54
C PRO A 3 0.15 -5.38 -25.85
N LYS A 4 1.14 -6.00 -26.50
CA LYS A 4 2.54 -5.91 -26.05
C LYS A 4 2.97 -4.44 -25.99
N LEU A 5 3.60 -4.07 -24.86
CA LEU A 5 4.02 -2.69 -24.62
C LEU A 5 5.38 -2.40 -25.29
N PRO A 6 5.61 -1.17 -25.78
CA PRO A 6 6.91 -0.77 -26.32
C PRO A 6 7.98 -0.81 -25.24
N ASN A 7 9.18 -1.26 -25.58
CA ASN A 7 10.31 -1.34 -24.61
C ASN A 7 10.78 0.02 -24.09
N SER A 8 10.46 1.12 -24.80
CA SER A 8 10.79 2.49 -24.40
C SER A 8 9.71 3.19 -23.58
N LEU A 9 8.59 2.51 -23.26
CA LEU A 9 7.49 3.11 -22.53
C LEU A 9 7.89 3.42 -21.09
N THR A 10 7.80 4.68 -20.69
CA THR A 10 8.10 5.15 -19.32
C THR A 10 6.87 5.38 -18.47
N VAL A 11 5.71 5.64 -19.07
CA VAL A 11 4.44 5.93 -18.39
C VAL A 11 3.31 5.11 -18.99
N LEU A 12 2.62 4.32 -18.17
CA LEU A 12 1.43 3.58 -18.57
C LEU A 12 0.22 4.04 -17.74
N LEU A 13 -0.73 4.70 -18.40
CA LEU A 13 -1.99 5.14 -17.80
C LEU A 13 -3.14 4.34 -18.44
N CYS A 14 -3.58 3.27 -17.74
CA CYS A 14 -4.64 2.38 -18.22
C CYS A 14 -5.79 2.22 -17.22
N TYR A 15 -5.99 3.22 -16.38
CA TYR A 15 -7.03 3.28 -15.35
C TYR A 15 -8.45 3.43 -15.93
N ASN A 16 -9.48 3.16 -15.11
CA ASN A 16 -10.90 3.25 -15.48
C ASN A 16 -11.25 2.39 -16.71
N ASN A 17 -10.87 1.12 -16.70
CA ASN A 17 -11.12 0.18 -17.77
C ASN A 17 -11.66 -1.15 -17.25
N ASN A 18 -11.82 -2.15 -18.13
CA ASN A 18 -12.21 -3.52 -17.79
C ASN A 18 -11.03 -4.51 -17.87
N ILE A 19 -9.79 -4.04 -17.68
CA ILE A 19 -8.59 -4.86 -17.80
C ILE A 19 -8.53 -5.87 -16.66
N SER A 20 -8.38 -7.15 -16.99
CA SER A 20 -8.19 -8.23 -16.01
C SER A 20 -6.75 -8.72 -15.92
N ILE A 21 -5.97 -8.55 -16.98
CA ILE A 21 -4.59 -9.00 -17.09
C ILE A 21 -3.76 -7.90 -17.74
N LEU A 22 -2.66 -7.51 -17.09
CA LEU A 22 -1.63 -6.66 -17.69
C LEU A 22 -0.59 -7.55 -18.42
N PRO A 23 -0.06 -7.11 -19.57
CA PRO A 23 1.08 -7.77 -20.19
C PRO A 23 2.35 -7.57 -19.36
N GLU A 24 3.47 -8.18 -19.76
CA GLU A 24 4.78 -7.86 -19.22
C GLU A 24 5.06 -6.35 -19.29
N LEU A 25 5.60 -5.81 -18.20
CA LEU A 25 5.93 -4.39 -18.12
C LEU A 25 7.36 -4.15 -18.62
N PRO A 26 7.58 -3.13 -19.47
CA PRO A 26 8.93 -2.84 -19.96
C PRO A 26 9.83 -2.33 -18.83
N HIS A 27 11.13 -2.66 -18.90
CA HIS A 27 12.12 -2.27 -17.89
C HIS A 27 12.29 -0.75 -17.74
N SER A 28 11.91 0.02 -18.76
CA SER A 28 11.93 1.48 -18.77
C SER A 28 10.77 2.14 -18.00
N LEU A 29 9.77 1.36 -17.54
CA LEU A 29 8.56 1.93 -16.96
C LEU A 29 8.85 2.58 -15.60
N ILE A 30 8.47 3.84 -15.45
CA ILE A 30 8.64 4.67 -14.25
C ILE A 30 7.30 4.83 -13.53
N THR A 31 6.20 4.92 -14.27
CA THR A 31 4.86 5.18 -13.71
C THR A 31 3.84 4.19 -14.26
N LEU A 32 3.12 3.52 -13.34
CA LEU A 32 2.01 2.63 -13.66
C LEU A 32 0.74 3.05 -12.91
N TYR A 33 -0.26 3.56 -13.65
CA TYR A 33 -1.60 3.86 -13.13
C TYR A 33 -2.62 2.92 -13.79
N CYS A 34 -3.01 1.87 -13.05
CA CYS A 34 -3.96 0.84 -13.49
C CYS A 34 -5.16 0.69 -12.55
N TRP A 35 -5.48 1.72 -11.77
CA TRP A 35 -6.60 1.74 -10.84
C TRP A 35 -7.97 1.64 -11.54
N CYS A 36 -9.02 1.23 -10.80
CA CYS A 36 -10.37 1.01 -11.32
C CYS A 36 -10.40 0.10 -12.56
N ASN A 37 -9.95 -1.14 -12.35
CA ASN A 37 -9.97 -2.23 -13.33
C ASN A 37 -10.47 -3.54 -12.68
N LYS A 38 -10.25 -4.68 -13.32
CA LYS A 38 -10.59 -6.01 -12.82
C LYS A 38 -9.35 -6.89 -12.61
N ILE A 39 -8.18 -6.26 -12.40
CA ILE A 39 -6.89 -6.94 -12.28
C ILE A 39 -6.85 -7.75 -11.00
N SER A 40 -6.52 -9.05 -11.10
CA SER A 40 -6.37 -9.94 -9.96
C SER A 40 -4.92 -10.19 -9.56
N LYS A 41 -3.99 -9.99 -10.49
CA LYS A 41 -2.55 -10.16 -10.28
C LYS A 41 -1.77 -9.15 -11.12
N LEU A 42 -0.77 -8.52 -10.52
CA LEU A 42 0.20 -7.70 -11.26
C LEU A 42 1.34 -8.58 -11.80
N PRO A 43 1.89 -8.26 -12.97
CA PRO A 43 3.14 -8.86 -13.43
C PRO A 43 4.31 -8.41 -12.54
N GLU A 44 5.52 -8.90 -12.80
CA GLU A 44 6.73 -8.39 -12.17
C GLU A 44 6.86 -6.89 -12.42
N LEU A 45 7.28 -6.16 -11.37
CA LEU A 45 7.42 -4.71 -11.44
C LEU A 45 8.86 -4.36 -11.85
N PRO A 46 9.04 -3.46 -12.83
CA PRO A 46 10.37 -3.08 -13.27
C PRO A 46 11.11 -2.23 -12.24
N ASN A 47 12.44 -2.36 -12.19
CA ASN A 47 13.27 -1.72 -11.16
C ASN A 47 13.25 -0.18 -11.19
N LEU A 48 12.92 0.43 -12.33
CA LEU A 48 12.80 1.89 -12.47
C LEU A 48 11.45 2.44 -12.02
N LEU A 49 10.50 1.59 -11.61
CA LEU A 49 9.17 2.04 -11.23
C LEU A 49 9.22 2.83 -9.91
N THR A 50 8.79 4.09 -9.96
CA THR A 50 8.69 4.98 -8.79
C THR A 50 7.26 5.17 -8.31
N ASN A 51 6.26 5.08 -9.20
CA ASN A 51 4.86 5.32 -8.87
C ASN A 51 3.96 4.16 -9.31
N LEU A 52 3.29 3.52 -8.35
CA LEU A 52 2.33 2.45 -8.58
C LEU A 52 0.96 2.81 -7.98
N LEU A 53 -0.03 3.08 -8.83
CA LEU A 53 -1.41 3.27 -8.42
C LEU A 53 -2.27 2.14 -9.02
N CYS A 54 -2.66 1.16 -8.18
CA CYS A 54 -3.42 -0.02 -8.57
C CYS A 54 -4.67 -0.24 -7.71
N TYR A 55 -5.18 0.83 -7.07
CA TYR A 55 -6.36 0.76 -6.21
C TYR A 55 -7.66 0.44 -7.00
N ASN A 56 -8.71 -0.01 -6.29
CA ASN A 56 -9.98 -0.43 -6.89
C ASN A 56 -9.78 -1.52 -7.97
N ASN A 57 -9.20 -2.63 -7.56
CA ASN A 57 -9.00 -3.83 -8.37
C ASN A 57 -9.40 -5.10 -7.57
N LYS A 58 -9.01 -6.28 -8.01
CA LYS A 58 -9.23 -7.56 -7.35
C LYS A 58 -7.92 -8.23 -6.91
N ILE A 59 -6.86 -7.45 -6.71
CA ILE A 59 -5.51 -7.93 -6.43
C ILE A 59 -5.49 -8.61 -5.06
N SER A 60 -5.00 -9.84 -4.99
CA SER A 60 -4.87 -10.61 -3.75
C SER A 60 -3.46 -10.59 -3.15
N SER A 61 -2.45 -10.32 -3.97
CA SER A 61 -1.05 -10.18 -3.56
C SER A 61 -0.31 -9.22 -4.48
N LEU A 62 0.65 -8.49 -3.95
CA LEU A 62 1.57 -7.68 -4.74
C LEU A 62 2.85 -8.49 -5.04
N PRO A 63 3.48 -8.32 -6.20
CA PRO A 63 4.82 -8.85 -6.44
C PRO A 63 5.85 -8.10 -5.56
N LYS A 64 7.12 -8.51 -5.60
CA LYS A 64 8.21 -7.76 -4.96
C LYS A 64 8.15 -6.30 -5.40
N LEU A 65 8.22 -5.38 -4.44
CA LEU A 65 8.27 -3.95 -4.74
C LEU A 65 9.69 -3.57 -5.18
N PRO A 66 9.84 -2.77 -6.25
CA PRO A 66 11.16 -2.33 -6.69
C PRO A 66 11.78 -1.33 -5.70
N ASP A 67 13.09 -1.35 -5.59
CA ASP A 67 13.83 -0.55 -4.59
C ASP A 67 13.62 0.97 -4.79
N ASN A 68 13.35 1.41 -6.01
CA ASN A 68 13.10 2.81 -6.35
C ASN A 68 11.64 3.27 -6.14
N LEU A 69 10.75 2.40 -5.65
CA LEU A 69 9.35 2.78 -5.48
C LEU A 69 9.19 3.83 -4.38
N GLU A 70 8.63 4.96 -4.74
CA GLU A 70 8.36 6.10 -3.85
C GLU A 70 6.90 6.17 -3.41
N LYS A 71 5.96 5.82 -4.30
CA LYS A 71 4.52 5.93 -4.04
C LYS A 71 3.78 4.65 -4.40
N LEU A 72 3.09 4.09 -3.41
CA LEU A 72 2.22 2.93 -3.56
C LEU A 72 0.79 3.27 -3.15
N SER A 73 -0.16 3.15 -4.07
CA SER A 73 -1.58 3.16 -3.77
C SER A 73 -2.24 1.87 -4.25
N CYS A 74 -2.59 0.99 -3.30
CA CYS A 74 -3.20 -0.32 -3.56
C CYS A 74 -4.53 -0.51 -2.81
N SER A 75 -5.21 0.57 -2.45
CA SER A 75 -6.47 0.55 -1.71
C SER A 75 -7.59 -0.20 -2.42
N ASN A 76 -8.60 -0.67 -1.65
CA ASN A 76 -9.77 -1.37 -2.20
C ASN A 76 -9.37 -2.54 -3.12
N ASN A 77 -8.66 -3.48 -2.53
CA ASN A 77 -8.23 -4.75 -3.12
C ASN A 77 -8.47 -5.90 -2.11
N ASN A 78 -7.96 -7.08 -2.38
CA ASN A 78 -8.08 -8.26 -1.51
C ASN A 78 -6.72 -8.68 -0.91
N ILE A 79 -5.81 -7.72 -0.71
CA ILE A 79 -4.42 -7.99 -0.30
C ILE A 79 -4.39 -8.39 1.17
N LYS A 80 -3.77 -9.53 1.47
CA LYS A 80 -3.62 -10.04 2.83
C LYS A 80 -2.31 -9.65 3.48
N GLU A 81 -1.26 -9.47 2.68
CA GLU A 81 0.08 -9.10 3.12
C GLU A 81 0.71 -8.14 2.12
N LEU A 82 1.45 -7.15 2.61
CA LEU A 82 2.32 -6.33 1.78
C LEU A 82 3.70 -6.99 1.70
N PRO A 83 4.41 -6.92 0.56
CA PRO A 83 5.81 -7.29 0.47
C PRO A 83 6.70 -6.41 1.36
N GLU A 84 7.98 -6.72 1.47
CA GLU A 84 8.96 -5.82 2.10
C GLU A 84 8.88 -4.43 1.48
N LEU A 85 8.98 -3.41 2.33
CA LEU A 85 8.88 -2.01 1.90
C LEU A 85 10.26 -1.51 1.47
N PRO A 86 10.35 -0.89 0.28
CA PRO A 86 11.63 -0.36 -0.20
C PRO A 86 12.07 0.89 0.60
N GLU A 87 13.38 1.13 0.66
CA GLU A 87 13.96 2.22 1.45
C GLU A 87 13.60 3.64 0.93
N HIS A 88 13.17 3.75 -0.33
CA HIS A 88 12.78 5.03 -0.93
C HIS A 88 11.30 5.36 -0.81
N ILE A 89 10.49 4.47 -0.21
CA ILE A 89 9.05 4.68 -0.10
C ILE A 89 8.71 5.89 0.77
N THR A 90 7.90 6.79 0.26
CA THR A 90 7.45 8.01 0.94
C THR A 90 5.97 7.99 1.27
N HIS A 91 5.16 7.35 0.42
CA HIS A 91 3.70 7.32 0.57
C HIS A 91 3.15 5.92 0.34
N ILE A 92 2.38 5.42 1.32
CA ILE A 92 1.65 4.14 1.21
C ILE A 92 0.17 4.40 1.49
N VAL A 93 -0.69 4.02 0.54
CA VAL A 93 -2.15 4.02 0.70
C VAL A 93 -2.64 2.60 0.42
N CYS A 94 -2.86 1.83 1.50
CA CYS A 94 -3.30 0.43 1.44
C CYS A 94 -4.66 0.20 2.13
N LYS A 95 -5.46 1.25 2.24
CA LYS A 95 -6.79 1.27 2.86
C LYS A 95 -7.73 0.23 2.24
N SER A 96 -8.66 -0.31 3.05
CA SER A 96 -9.69 -1.25 2.58
C SER A 96 -9.09 -2.46 1.85
N ASN A 97 -8.30 -3.22 2.58
CA ASN A 97 -7.73 -4.50 2.20
C ASN A 97 -7.97 -5.53 3.33
N LEU A 98 -7.29 -6.65 3.29
CA LEU A 98 -7.39 -7.75 4.28
C LEU A 98 -6.10 -7.89 5.10
N LEU A 99 -5.30 -6.82 5.23
CA LEU A 99 -4.00 -6.84 5.88
C LEU A 99 -4.13 -7.16 7.37
N ILE A 100 -3.36 -8.13 7.85
CA ILE A 100 -3.26 -8.50 9.27
C ILE A 100 -2.09 -7.83 9.97
N LYS A 101 -1.07 -7.41 9.21
CA LYS A 101 0.11 -6.68 9.68
C LYS A 101 0.62 -5.74 8.60
N ILE A 102 1.36 -4.72 9.01
CA ILE A 102 2.20 -3.91 8.13
C ILE A 102 3.63 -4.46 8.25
N PRO A 103 4.39 -4.61 7.15
CA PRO A 103 5.79 -5.03 7.21
C PRO A 103 6.63 -4.08 8.08
N LYS A 104 7.86 -4.51 8.39
CA LYS A 104 8.86 -3.64 9.05
C LYS A 104 9.01 -2.35 8.23
N LEU A 105 8.99 -1.21 8.93
CA LEU A 105 9.20 0.08 8.27
C LEU A 105 10.65 0.20 7.80
N PRO A 106 10.89 0.91 6.67
CA PRO A 106 12.23 1.18 6.18
C PRO A 106 13.09 1.93 7.21
N ILE A 107 14.37 1.64 7.24
CA ILE A 107 15.33 2.28 8.19
C ILE A 107 15.58 3.74 7.78
N SER A 108 15.42 4.07 6.50
CA SER A 108 15.64 5.41 5.96
C SER A 108 14.74 6.50 6.56
N ASN A 109 13.64 6.13 7.24
CA ASN A 109 12.63 7.05 7.81
C ASN A 109 12.05 8.05 6.78
N LYS A 110 12.07 7.71 5.50
CA LYS A 110 11.52 8.56 4.43
C LYS A 110 10.00 8.47 4.29
N LEU A 111 9.37 7.50 4.96
CA LEU A 111 7.92 7.31 4.89
C LEU A 111 7.21 8.48 5.61
N ILE A 112 6.51 9.30 4.85
CA ILE A 112 5.81 10.51 5.31
C ILE A 112 4.34 10.22 5.58
N TYR A 113 3.72 9.37 4.75
CA TYR A 113 2.29 9.12 4.77
C TYR A 113 1.97 7.62 4.71
N LEU A 114 1.16 7.15 5.67
CA LEU A 114 0.63 5.79 5.70
C LEU A 114 -0.88 5.80 5.96
N ASP A 115 -1.71 5.41 4.98
CA ASP A 115 -3.11 5.06 5.23
C ASP A 115 -3.30 3.55 5.12
N CYS A 116 -3.40 2.90 6.28
CA CYS A 116 -3.71 1.48 6.42
C CYS A 116 -5.09 1.25 7.07
N SER A 117 -5.98 2.22 7.00
CA SER A 117 -7.33 2.14 7.57
C SER A 117 -8.17 1.03 6.91
N ARG A 118 -9.22 0.56 7.62
CA ARG A 118 -10.13 -0.49 7.11
C ARG A 118 -9.39 -1.75 6.67
N ASN A 119 -8.63 -2.31 7.58
CA ASN A 119 -7.91 -3.58 7.45
C ASN A 119 -8.16 -4.46 8.69
N ASN A 120 -7.43 -5.55 8.85
CA ASN A 120 -7.52 -6.49 9.97
C ASN A 120 -6.30 -6.40 10.93
N LEU A 121 -5.67 -5.21 11.02
CA LEU A 121 -4.46 -5.02 11.81
C LEU A 121 -4.74 -5.18 13.30
N ALA A 122 -4.03 -6.10 13.94
CA ALA A 122 -4.06 -6.30 15.40
C ALA A 122 -3.01 -5.47 16.14
N GLU A 123 -1.98 -5.00 15.43
CA GLU A 123 -0.88 -4.18 15.93
C GLU A 123 -0.37 -3.23 14.84
N LEU A 124 0.40 -2.22 15.24
CA LEU A 124 1.09 -1.31 14.35
C LEU A 124 2.60 -1.62 14.39
N PRO A 125 3.34 -1.39 13.30
CA PRO A 125 4.77 -1.64 13.27
C PRO A 125 5.53 -0.71 14.22
N ARG A 126 6.70 -1.16 14.69
CA ARG A 126 7.62 -0.30 15.46
C ARG A 126 8.07 0.88 14.58
N GLY A 127 8.30 2.03 15.19
CA GLY A 127 8.72 3.23 14.47
C GLY A 127 7.57 4.00 13.81
N ILE A 128 6.30 3.60 14.00
CA ILE A 128 5.13 4.30 13.42
C ILE A 128 5.07 5.79 13.81
N SER A 129 5.63 6.16 14.95
CA SER A 129 5.66 7.54 15.47
C SER A 129 6.59 8.47 14.67
N THR A 130 7.47 7.95 13.83
CA THR A 130 8.34 8.76 12.96
C THR A 130 7.66 9.21 11.67
N ILE A 131 6.48 8.67 11.36
CA ILE A 131 5.70 8.99 10.18
C ILE A 131 4.85 10.24 10.46
N GLU A 132 4.93 11.24 9.60
CA GLU A 132 4.22 12.52 9.77
C GLU A 132 2.70 12.33 9.85
N LYS A 133 2.13 11.47 9.00
CA LYS A 133 0.70 11.19 8.99
C LYS A 133 0.38 9.71 8.85
N VAL A 134 -0.29 9.16 9.87
CA VAL A 134 -0.75 7.77 9.89
C VAL A 134 -2.26 7.70 10.08
N ILE A 135 -2.94 6.93 9.22
CA ILE A 135 -4.38 6.64 9.31
C ILE A 135 -4.55 5.13 9.44
N TYR A 136 -5.03 4.67 10.62
CA TYR A 136 -5.25 3.26 10.93
C TYR A 136 -6.64 2.95 11.48
N SER A 137 -7.59 3.88 11.32
CA SER A 137 -8.98 3.70 11.79
C SER A 137 -9.65 2.46 11.17
N ARG A 138 -10.66 1.93 11.88
CA ARG A 138 -11.41 0.72 11.43
C ARG A 138 -10.51 -0.50 11.24
N ASN A 139 -9.58 -0.69 12.17
CA ASN A 139 -8.79 -1.90 12.39
C ASN A 139 -9.08 -2.43 13.81
N PRO A 140 -8.87 -3.71 14.12
CA PRO A 140 -8.97 -4.23 15.49
C PRO A 140 -8.13 -3.43 16.49
N ILE A 141 -6.88 -3.08 16.15
CA ILE A 141 -5.98 -2.27 17.01
C ILE A 141 -6.58 -0.92 17.39
N TYR A 142 -7.36 -0.29 16.52
CA TYR A 142 -7.98 1.00 16.79
C TYR A 142 -8.92 0.96 18.02
N LYS A 143 -9.69 -0.13 18.16
CA LYS A 143 -10.57 -0.35 19.31
C LYS A 143 -9.77 -0.56 20.59
N LYS A 144 -8.65 -1.28 20.52
CA LYS A 144 -7.76 -1.56 21.64
C LYS A 144 -7.12 -0.28 22.19
N ILE A 145 -6.55 0.56 21.31
CA ILE A 145 -5.93 1.84 21.71
C ILE A 145 -6.97 2.78 22.32
N ARG A 146 -8.15 2.90 21.71
CA ARG A 146 -9.22 3.76 22.25
C ARG A 146 -9.70 3.31 23.62
N LYS A 147 -9.74 2.00 23.88
CA LYS A 147 -10.10 1.45 25.21
C LYS A 147 -9.04 1.77 26.25
N LEU A 148 -7.75 1.67 25.91
CA LEU A 148 -6.64 1.99 26.81
C LEU A 148 -6.65 3.48 27.19
N SER A 149 -6.77 4.39 26.22
CA SER A 149 -6.84 5.84 26.50
C SER A 149 -8.05 6.21 27.38
N TYR A 150 -9.17 5.52 27.22
CA TYR A 150 -10.34 5.73 28.08
C TYR A 150 -10.10 5.25 29.51
N LEU A 151 -9.42 4.12 29.72
CA LEU A 151 -9.09 3.60 31.05
C LEU A 151 -8.05 4.49 31.77
N GLU A 152 -7.04 4.98 31.05
CA GLU A 152 -6.06 5.93 31.58
C GLU A 152 -6.72 7.24 32.05
N LEU A 153 -7.68 7.79 31.27
CA LEU A 153 -8.48 8.97 31.65
C LEU A 153 -9.39 8.68 32.87
N TYR A 154 -9.95 7.49 32.97
CA TYR A 154 -10.78 7.09 34.11
C TYR A 154 -9.95 7.01 35.39
N ASP A 155 -8.75 6.44 35.34
CA ASP A 155 -7.83 6.32 36.48
C ASP A 155 -7.30 7.69 36.96
N ILE A 156 -7.13 8.66 36.06
CA ILE A 156 -6.73 10.03 36.42
C ILE A 156 -7.85 10.79 37.16
N ASN A 157 -9.10 10.56 36.77
CA ASN A 157 -10.24 11.27 37.37
C ASN A 157 -10.74 10.65 38.69
N ASN A 158 -10.23 9.46 39.09
CA ASN A 158 -10.63 8.76 40.33
C ASN A 158 -9.47 8.62 41.35
N LYS A 159 -8.38 9.35 41.14
CA LYS A 159 -7.31 9.55 42.16
C LYS A 159 -7.32 10.98 42.65
#